data_40c0eb455cd9e3448159b83480806f55
#
_entry.id   40c0eb455cd9e3448159b83480806f55
#
_cell.length_a   1.000
_cell.length_b   1.000
_cell.length_c   1.000
_cell.angle_alpha   90.00
_cell.angle_beta   90.00
_cell.angle_gamma   90.00
#
_symmetry.space_group_name_H-M   'P 1'
#
loop_
_entity.id
_entity.type
_entity.pdbx_description
1 polymer ?
#
loop_
_entity_poly.entity_id
_entity_poly.type
_entity_poly.pdbx_seq_one_letter_code
_entity_poly.pdbx_strand_id
1 'polypeptide(L)'
;MDGSRQLHAETKDTGREGPPEGAADTQRRGERTAPAGTGRVAIGIATTGRAEILTPTLRAIAEQTRLPDLDIVSAATPDDVEPGATDDLPFETEVLYGPKGLCTQRNRILDRLAADDLLLFLDDDFLITPGFLARLERLFAEHRDVAMITGTVIADDVSGPGLSPEDGAKILRAAPQPAAPDALHRTRNGYGCNFAMRMAPIRAHDLRFDETLPFYGWLEDVDFSGQIKAHGRVVRAEGLIGVHLGTKRARSPGRRLGYSQIANPVYLLRKKTIERDHAFNLMRRNVLSNIVYTPVHRPWTDSRGRLVGNLI
;
A
#
# COMPACT_ATOMS: atom_id res chain seq x y z
N MET A 1 78.70 -0.16 -6.88
CA MET A 1 78.85 0.08 -8.32
C MET A 1 77.50 0.58 -8.78
N ASP A 2 77.28 1.90 -8.69
CA ASP A 2 77.55 2.91 -9.69
C ASP A 2 76.63 2.65 -10.93
N GLY A 3 75.81 3.50 -11.32
CA GLY A 3 75.88 4.83 -11.74
C GLY A 3 74.52 5.41 -12.14
N SER A 4 74.40 6.58 -11.67
CA SER A 4 73.48 7.66 -12.06
C SER A 4 73.50 7.94 -13.58
N ARG A 5 72.33 8.47 -14.09
CA ARG A 5 72.33 9.73 -14.86
C ARG A 5 70.93 10.23 -15.15
N GLN A 6 70.68 11.43 -14.67
CA GLN A 6 69.71 12.38 -15.14
C GLN A 6 69.97 12.82 -16.59
N LEU A 7 68.87 13.25 -17.30
CA LEU A 7 68.86 14.45 -18.17
C LEU A 7 67.47 14.79 -18.64
N HIS A 8 66.98 15.92 -18.15
CA HIS A 8 66.35 17.12 -18.76
C HIS A 8 65.49 16.95 -20.00
N ALA A 9 64.20 17.30 -19.80
CA ALA A 9 63.52 18.54 -20.22
C ALA A 9 63.29 18.70 -21.72
N GLU A 10 62.06 18.81 -22.12
CA GLU A 10 61.56 19.95 -22.91
C GLU A 10 60.04 19.99 -22.93
N THR A 11 59.54 21.16 -22.61
CA THR A 11 58.18 21.62 -22.70
C THR A 11 57.74 21.79 -24.14
N LYS A 12 56.51 21.38 -24.51
CA LYS A 12 55.72 22.03 -25.56
C LYS A 12 54.25 22.09 -25.15
N ASP A 13 53.85 23.31 -24.93
CA ASP A 13 52.53 23.83 -24.86
C ASP A 13 51.81 23.74 -26.23
N THR A 14 50.62 23.14 -26.31
CA THR A 14 49.60 23.51 -27.33
C THR A 14 48.21 22.99 -26.96
N GLY A 15 47.28 23.93 -26.83
CA GLY A 15 45.90 23.72 -27.29
C GLY A 15 44.90 23.32 -26.22
N ARG A 16 44.34 24.30 -25.51
CA ARG A 16 43.01 24.27 -24.92
C ARG A 16 41.97 24.10 -26.01
N GLU A 17 41.23 22.99 -26.04
CA GLU A 17 39.89 22.93 -26.58
C GLU A 17 38.94 22.56 -25.44
N GLY A 18 37.99 23.47 -25.12
CA GLY A 18 36.96 23.27 -24.15
C GLY A 18 35.86 22.31 -24.68
N PRO A 19 35.14 21.61 -23.79
CA PRO A 19 33.99 20.82 -24.22
C PRO A 19 32.81 21.72 -24.65
N PRO A 20 31.97 21.26 -25.59
CA PRO A 20 30.84 22.06 -26.08
C PRO A 20 29.77 22.19 -24.99
N GLU A 21 29.35 23.42 -24.77
CA GLU A 21 28.10 23.76 -24.11
C GLU A 21 26.93 23.22 -24.92
N GLY A 22 26.32 22.15 -24.40
CA GLY A 22 25.01 21.66 -24.80
C GLY A 22 24.06 21.88 -23.64
N ALA A 23 23.44 23.04 -23.57
CA ALA A 23 22.41 23.36 -22.62
C ALA A 23 21.19 22.45 -22.86
N ALA A 24 20.99 21.46 -22.00
CA ALA A 24 19.71 20.80 -21.83
C ALA A 24 18.85 21.71 -20.96
N ASP A 25 17.90 22.37 -21.62
CA ASP A 25 16.82 23.16 -21.01
C ASP A 25 15.92 22.22 -20.22
N THR A 26 16.25 22.01 -18.94
CA THR A 26 15.37 21.34 -17.98
C THR A 26 14.33 22.38 -17.57
N GLN A 27 13.21 22.41 -18.30
CA GLN A 27 12.01 23.12 -17.87
C GLN A 27 11.69 22.73 -16.43
N ARG A 28 11.97 23.64 -15.51
CA ARG A 28 11.49 23.62 -14.13
C ARG A 28 9.96 23.65 -14.18
N ARG A 29 9.31 22.47 -14.09
CA ARG A 29 7.90 22.39 -13.71
C ARG A 29 7.78 23.02 -12.33
N GLY A 30 6.86 24.00 -12.22
CA GLY A 30 6.70 24.85 -11.06
C GLY A 30 6.64 24.07 -9.76
N GLU A 31 7.51 24.42 -8.83
CA GLU A 31 7.41 24.09 -7.42
C GLU A 31 6.05 24.57 -6.90
N ARG A 32 5.12 23.63 -6.74
CA ARG A 32 3.93 23.87 -5.93
C ARG A 32 4.37 23.87 -4.49
N THR A 33 4.56 25.06 -3.91
CA THR A 33 4.76 25.22 -2.48
C THR A 33 3.53 24.67 -1.75
N ALA A 34 3.68 23.49 -1.13
CA ALA A 34 2.71 23.00 -0.16
C ALA A 34 2.56 24.03 0.97
N PRO A 35 1.36 24.24 1.50
CA PRO A 35 1.17 25.14 2.63
C PRO A 35 2.04 24.68 3.79
N ALA A 36 2.77 25.60 4.42
CA ALA A 36 3.69 25.33 5.50
C ALA A 36 2.98 24.54 6.62
N GLY A 37 3.39 23.26 6.81
CA GLY A 37 2.92 22.40 7.91
C GLY A 37 2.20 21.11 7.52
N THR A 38 2.00 20.79 6.24
CA THR A 38 1.52 19.47 5.79
C THR A 38 2.58 18.84 4.88
N GLY A 39 3.11 17.69 5.30
CA GLY A 39 3.96 16.86 4.45
C GLY A 39 3.21 16.37 3.21
N ARG A 40 3.89 15.62 2.34
CA ARG A 40 3.31 15.05 1.12
C ARG A 40 2.17 14.07 1.45
N VAL A 41 1.18 13.98 0.58
CA VAL A 41 0.22 12.89 0.55
C VAL A 41 0.72 11.86 -0.45
N ALA A 42 1.24 10.75 0.06
CA ALA A 42 1.75 9.64 -0.74
C ALA A 42 0.75 8.50 -0.80
N ILE A 43 0.74 7.79 -1.92
CA ILE A 43 0.08 6.48 -2.07
C ILE A 43 1.16 5.40 -2.09
N GLY A 44 0.87 4.26 -1.49
CA GLY A 44 1.72 3.07 -1.53
C GLY A 44 0.95 1.85 -2.00
N ILE A 45 1.43 1.19 -3.05
CA ILE A 45 0.81 0.00 -3.62
C ILE A 45 1.82 -1.14 -3.65
N ALA A 46 1.49 -2.27 -3.01
CA ALA A 46 2.27 -3.51 -3.13
C ALA A 46 1.62 -4.42 -4.18
N THR A 47 2.37 -4.84 -5.19
CA THR A 47 1.85 -5.72 -6.26
C THR A 47 2.77 -6.89 -6.54
N THR A 48 2.21 -8.02 -6.98
CA THR A 48 2.94 -9.20 -7.45
C THR A 48 2.07 -10.09 -8.32
N GLY A 49 2.51 -10.40 -9.54
CA GLY A 49 1.86 -11.32 -10.48
C GLY A 49 0.52 -10.83 -10.99
N ARG A 50 0.27 -9.50 -10.98
CA ARG A 50 -1.00 -8.86 -11.33
C ARG A 50 -0.81 -7.54 -12.09
N ALA A 51 0.18 -7.46 -12.97
CA ALA A 51 0.53 -6.23 -13.69
C ALA A 51 -0.68 -5.58 -14.38
N GLU A 52 -1.53 -6.38 -15.02
CA GLU A 52 -2.74 -5.93 -15.70
C GLU A 52 -3.84 -5.40 -14.78
N ILE A 53 -3.77 -5.69 -13.48
CA ILE A 53 -4.71 -5.17 -12.47
C ILE A 53 -4.24 -3.83 -11.92
N LEU A 54 -2.93 -3.64 -11.78
CA LEU A 54 -2.32 -2.40 -11.32
C LEU A 54 -2.62 -1.21 -12.23
N THR A 55 -2.51 -1.41 -13.56
CA THR A 55 -2.68 -0.33 -14.54
C THR A 55 -4.02 0.40 -14.42
N PRO A 56 -5.20 -0.28 -14.39
CA PRO A 56 -6.49 0.37 -14.15
C PRO A 56 -6.55 1.14 -12.81
N THR A 57 -5.92 0.62 -11.76
CA THR A 57 -5.88 1.28 -10.44
C THR A 57 -5.09 2.59 -10.51
N LEU A 58 -3.91 2.59 -11.14
CA LEU A 58 -3.12 3.81 -11.35
C LEU A 58 -3.88 4.86 -12.18
N ARG A 59 -4.61 4.43 -13.22
CA ARG A 59 -5.45 5.32 -14.04
C ARG A 59 -6.60 5.93 -13.23
N ALA A 60 -7.24 5.15 -12.33
CA ALA A 60 -8.27 5.66 -11.44
C ALA A 60 -7.72 6.66 -10.40
N ILE A 61 -6.48 6.49 -9.94
CA ILE A 61 -5.81 7.47 -9.09
C ILE A 61 -5.57 8.79 -9.86
N ALA A 62 -5.29 8.74 -11.15
CA ALA A 62 -5.12 9.93 -11.98
C ALA A 62 -6.40 10.77 -12.14
N GLU A 63 -7.57 10.21 -11.85
CA GLU A 63 -8.87 10.92 -11.86
C GLU A 63 -9.18 11.65 -10.54
N GLN A 64 -8.28 11.63 -9.55
CA GLN A 64 -8.49 12.31 -8.27
C GLN A 64 -8.52 13.84 -8.44
N THR A 65 -9.44 14.52 -7.75
CA THR A 65 -9.53 16.00 -7.73
C THR A 65 -8.32 16.64 -7.03
N ARG A 66 -7.69 15.91 -6.11
CA ARG A 66 -6.40 16.18 -5.51
C ARG A 66 -5.50 15.01 -5.85
N LEU A 67 -4.51 15.23 -6.68
CA LEU A 67 -3.54 14.21 -7.07
C LEU A 67 -2.58 13.89 -5.90
N PRO A 68 -2.06 12.66 -5.77
CA PRO A 68 -0.99 12.39 -4.81
C PRO A 68 0.25 13.22 -5.15
N ASP A 69 1.06 13.54 -4.15
CA ASP A 69 2.36 14.17 -4.35
C ASP A 69 3.41 13.14 -4.76
N LEU A 70 3.20 11.88 -4.40
CA LEU A 70 4.05 10.75 -4.74
C LEU A 70 3.21 9.47 -4.72
N ASP A 71 3.33 8.64 -5.74
CA ASP A 71 2.86 7.26 -5.74
C ASP A 71 4.06 6.30 -5.71
N ILE A 72 4.04 5.30 -4.84
CA ILE A 72 5.12 4.33 -4.68
C ILE A 72 4.58 2.93 -4.92
N VAL A 73 4.93 2.36 -6.06
CA VAL A 73 4.62 0.97 -6.40
C VAL A 73 5.77 0.07 -5.95
N SER A 74 5.50 -0.85 -5.03
CA SER A 74 6.48 -1.85 -4.61
C SER A 74 6.16 -3.19 -5.27
N ALA A 75 6.97 -3.58 -6.25
CA ALA A 75 6.84 -4.80 -7.05
C ALA A 75 7.95 -5.80 -6.71
N ALA A 76 7.72 -7.09 -6.96
CA ALA A 76 8.76 -8.10 -6.77
C ALA A 76 9.72 -8.14 -7.95
N THR A 77 9.19 -8.01 -9.17
CA THR A 77 9.95 -8.06 -10.42
C THR A 77 9.42 -7.01 -11.42
N PRO A 78 10.17 -6.65 -12.46
CA PRO A 78 9.66 -5.79 -13.53
C PRO A 78 8.39 -6.31 -14.20
N ASP A 79 8.19 -7.63 -14.29
CA ASP A 79 7.01 -8.26 -14.89
C ASP A 79 5.71 -8.02 -14.09
N ASP A 80 5.81 -7.52 -12.85
CA ASP A 80 4.68 -7.16 -12.01
C ASP A 80 4.08 -5.79 -12.37
N VAL A 81 4.71 -5.04 -13.29
CA VAL A 81 4.27 -3.73 -13.77
C VAL A 81 4.25 -3.75 -15.30
N GLU A 82 3.11 -3.43 -15.91
CA GLU A 82 3.03 -3.38 -17.36
C GLU A 82 3.93 -2.27 -17.93
N PRO A 83 4.61 -2.50 -19.07
CA PRO A 83 5.34 -1.44 -19.75
C PRO A 83 4.42 -0.24 -20.02
N GLY A 84 4.85 0.96 -19.62
CA GLY A 84 4.08 2.18 -19.80
C GLY A 84 2.94 2.39 -18.78
N ALA A 85 2.74 1.51 -17.79
CA ALA A 85 1.70 1.67 -16.77
C ALA A 85 1.86 2.96 -15.94
N THR A 86 3.09 3.40 -15.75
CA THR A 86 3.43 4.62 -15.00
C THR A 86 3.71 5.84 -15.90
N ASP A 87 3.71 5.65 -17.23
CA ASP A 87 3.96 6.73 -18.16
C ASP A 87 2.72 7.65 -18.22
N ASP A 88 2.95 8.94 -18.45
CA ASP A 88 1.90 9.96 -18.60
C ASP A 88 0.94 10.11 -17.41
N LEU A 89 1.31 9.61 -16.23
CA LEU A 89 0.57 9.89 -15.00
C LEU A 89 0.79 11.36 -14.59
N PRO A 90 -0.26 12.07 -14.11
CA PRO A 90 -0.17 13.50 -13.76
C PRO A 90 0.50 13.75 -12.39
N PHE A 91 1.15 12.75 -11.80
CA PHE A 91 1.85 12.79 -10.52
C PHE A 91 3.15 11.97 -10.59
N GLU A 92 4.04 12.22 -9.63
CA GLU A 92 5.29 11.46 -9.51
C GLU A 92 4.99 10.01 -9.10
N THR A 93 5.58 9.04 -9.82
CA THR A 93 5.47 7.62 -9.51
C THR A 93 6.85 7.00 -9.40
N GLU A 94 7.13 6.34 -8.29
CA GLU A 94 8.36 5.58 -8.06
C GLU A 94 8.05 4.09 -8.02
N VAL A 95 8.74 3.29 -8.84
CA VAL A 95 8.63 1.83 -8.82
C VAL A 95 9.83 1.23 -8.10
N LEU A 96 9.58 0.52 -7.00
CA LEU A 96 10.60 -0.14 -6.17
C LEU A 96 10.56 -1.65 -6.38
N TYR A 97 11.69 -2.22 -6.77
CA TYR A 97 11.83 -3.66 -6.93
C TYR A 97 12.57 -4.29 -5.76
N GLY A 98 12.22 -5.54 -5.41
CA GLY A 98 12.91 -6.29 -4.36
C GLY A 98 12.14 -7.52 -3.88
N PRO A 99 12.56 -8.15 -2.78
CA PRO A 99 11.96 -9.39 -2.31
C PRO A 99 10.44 -9.37 -2.23
N LYS A 100 9.81 -10.46 -2.69
CA LYS A 100 8.38 -10.67 -2.61
C LYS A 100 7.93 -10.88 -1.16
N GLY A 101 6.81 -10.28 -0.80
CA GLY A 101 6.16 -10.42 0.50
C GLY A 101 5.39 -9.13 0.84
N LEU A 102 4.12 -9.23 1.21
CA LEU A 102 3.29 -8.05 1.47
C LEU A 102 3.91 -7.14 2.54
N CYS A 103 4.35 -7.72 3.67
CA CYS A 103 5.00 -6.97 4.74
C CYS A 103 6.31 -6.31 4.28
N THR A 104 7.17 -7.06 3.58
CA THR A 104 8.46 -6.57 3.03
C THR A 104 8.25 -5.46 2.00
N GLN A 105 7.26 -5.62 1.11
CA GLN A 105 6.93 -4.62 0.10
C GLN A 105 6.37 -3.34 0.74
N ARG A 106 5.50 -3.44 1.75
CA ARG A 106 5.00 -2.29 2.52
C ARG A 106 6.10 -1.61 3.33
N ASN A 107 7.00 -2.35 3.95
CA ASN A 107 8.15 -1.78 4.66
C ASN A 107 9.06 -0.98 3.72
N ARG A 108 9.28 -1.49 2.49
CA ARG A 108 10.05 -0.78 1.45
C ARG A 108 9.41 0.56 1.07
N ILE A 109 8.07 0.62 1.03
CA ILE A 109 7.33 1.87 0.83
C ILE A 109 7.52 2.81 2.03
N LEU A 110 7.38 2.30 3.25
CA LEU A 110 7.61 3.10 4.46
C LEU A 110 8.99 3.78 4.43
N ASP A 111 10.03 3.10 3.95
CA ASP A 111 11.41 3.61 3.93
C ASP A 111 11.61 4.85 3.05
N ARG A 112 10.70 5.12 2.10
CA ARG A 112 10.76 6.27 1.17
C ARG A 112 10.15 7.56 1.71
N LEU A 113 9.47 7.52 2.86
CA LEU A 113 8.66 8.61 3.36
C LEU A 113 9.28 9.30 4.56
N ALA A 114 9.07 10.60 4.69
CA ALA A 114 9.49 11.42 5.81
C ALA A 114 8.46 11.40 6.96
N ALA A 115 8.83 11.95 8.12
CA ALA A 115 7.97 11.94 9.30
C ALA A 115 6.72 12.82 9.14
N ASP A 116 6.77 13.84 8.33
CA ASP A 116 5.67 14.77 8.07
C ASP A 116 4.71 14.30 6.98
N ASP A 117 5.06 13.24 6.21
CA ASP A 117 4.20 12.69 5.17
C ASP A 117 2.95 11.99 5.72
N LEU A 118 1.90 11.97 4.89
CA LEU A 118 0.74 11.10 5.03
C LEU A 118 0.86 9.97 4.00
N LEU A 119 0.65 8.74 4.41
CA LEU A 119 0.68 7.58 3.52
C LEU A 119 -0.69 6.92 3.46
N LEU A 120 -1.21 6.73 2.25
CA LEU A 120 -2.38 5.88 1.95
C LEU A 120 -1.88 4.58 1.31
N PHE A 121 -2.05 3.45 1.98
CA PHE A 121 -1.93 2.14 1.32
C PHE A 121 -3.21 1.79 0.59
N LEU A 122 -3.06 1.38 -0.66
CA LEU A 122 -4.10 0.76 -1.47
C LEU A 122 -3.62 -0.61 -1.95
N ASP A 123 -4.54 -1.57 -2.06
CA ASP A 123 -4.27 -2.77 -2.85
C ASP A 123 -4.29 -2.42 -4.35
N ASP A 124 -3.58 -3.19 -5.16
CA ASP A 124 -3.48 -2.97 -6.61
C ASP A 124 -4.80 -3.19 -7.37
N ASP A 125 -5.85 -3.67 -6.67
CA ASP A 125 -7.22 -3.84 -7.15
C ASP A 125 -8.25 -3.06 -6.32
N PHE A 126 -7.86 -1.89 -5.78
CA PHE A 126 -8.74 -1.03 -5.00
C PHE A 126 -9.00 0.31 -5.70
N LEU A 127 -10.26 0.58 -6.05
CA LEU A 127 -10.68 1.82 -6.70
C LEU A 127 -11.27 2.80 -5.68
N ILE A 128 -10.96 4.09 -5.82
CA ILE A 128 -11.37 5.16 -4.91
C ILE A 128 -12.19 6.24 -5.62
N THR A 129 -13.12 6.88 -4.90
CA THR A 129 -13.92 8.00 -5.45
C THR A 129 -13.03 9.22 -5.76
N PRO A 130 -13.37 10.06 -6.77
CA PRO A 130 -12.51 11.18 -7.20
C PRO A 130 -12.13 12.20 -6.11
N GLY A 131 -12.94 12.36 -5.07
CA GLY A 131 -12.66 13.27 -3.94
C GLY A 131 -11.95 12.63 -2.75
N PHE A 132 -11.50 11.37 -2.86
CA PHE A 132 -10.97 10.59 -1.73
C PHE A 132 -9.74 11.25 -1.11
N LEU A 133 -8.72 11.61 -1.89
CA LEU A 133 -7.47 12.18 -1.38
C LEU A 133 -7.66 13.57 -0.77
N ALA A 134 -8.47 14.44 -1.42
CA ALA A 134 -8.77 15.76 -0.86
C ALA A 134 -9.48 15.66 0.51
N ARG A 135 -10.39 14.69 0.64
CA ARG A 135 -11.10 14.42 1.89
C ARG A 135 -10.18 13.83 2.94
N LEU A 136 -9.32 12.88 2.57
CA LEU A 136 -8.34 12.26 3.46
C LEU A 136 -7.39 13.31 4.07
N GLU A 137 -6.82 14.18 3.24
CA GLU A 137 -5.92 15.26 3.68
C GLU A 137 -6.61 16.19 4.67
N ARG A 138 -7.86 16.61 4.36
CA ARG A 138 -8.68 17.43 5.27
C ARG A 138 -8.94 16.74 6.60
N LEU A 139 -9.34 15.45 6.60
CA LEU A 139 -9.59 14.69 7.83
C LEU A 139 -8.36 14.62 8.74
N PHE A 140 -7.19 14.41 8.17
CA PHE A 140 -5.95 14.46 8.94
C PHE A 140 -5.63 15.87 9.44
N ALA A 141 -5.94 16.92 8.71
CA ALA A 141 -5.74 18.30 9.17
C ALA A 141 -6.67 18.65 10.35
N GLU A 142 -7.93 18.24 10.28
CA GLU A 142 -8.95 18.51 11.32
C GLU A 142 -8.79 17.64 12.58
N HIS A 143 -8.27 16.41 12.44
CA HIS A 143 -8.17 15.42 13.53
C HIS A 143 -6.72 15.03 13.81
N ARG A 144 -5.99 15.90 14.52
CA ARG A 144 -4.56 15.70 14.80
C ARG A 144 -4.27 14.51 15.73
N ASP A 145 -5.24 14.05 16.50
CA ASP A 145 -5.18 12.89 17.39
C ASP A 145 -5.41 11.55 16.67
N VAL A 146 -5.75 11.58 15.37
CA VAL A 146 -5.91 10.39 14.55
C VAL A 146 -4.58 10.01 13.92
N ALA A 147 -4.13 8.77 14.19
CA ALA A 147 -2.91 8.20 13.62
C ALA A 147 -3.17 7.37 12.38
N MET A 148 -4.35 6.73 12.28
CA MET A 148 -4.73 5.91 11.13
C MET A 148 -6.20 6.09 10.78
N ILE A 149 -6.50 6.18 9.48
CA ILE A 149 -7.85 6.23 8.92
C ILE A 149 -8.00 5.11 7.89
N THR A 150 -9.06 4.30 7.99
CA THR A 150 -9.48 3.41 6.91
C THR A 150 -10.76 3.93 6.27
N GLY A 151 -10.93 3.70 4.97
CA GLY A 151 -12.13 4.09 4.23
C GLY A 151 -13.28 3.09 4.37
N THR A 152 -14.38 3.42 3.72
CA THR A 152 -15.58 2.58 3.60
C THR A 152 -15.57 1.84 2.27
N VAL A 153 -15.63 0.51 2.31
CA VAL A 153 -15.69 -0.33 1.12
C VAL A 153 -17.18 -0.61 0.83
N ILE A 154 -17.70 -0.06 -0.27
CA ILE A 154 -19.11 -0.19 -0.64
C ILE A 154 -19.42 -1.45 -1.48
N ALA A 155 -18.40 -2.02 -2.09
CA ALA A 155 -18.46 -3.34 -2.71
C ALA A 155 -17.09 -4.02 -2.49
N ASP A 156 -17.13 -5.26 -2.00
CA ASP A 156 -15.97 -6.07 -1.69
C ASP A 156 -16.18 -7.50 -2.19
N ASP A 157 -15.58 -7.80 -3.32
CA ASP A 157 -15.77 -9.13 -3.91
C ASP A 157 -14.62 -10.12 -3.57
N VAL A 158 -13.90 -9.85 -2.46
CA VAL A 158 -12.83 -10.74 -1.94
C VAL A 158 -13.33 -12.17 -1.72
N SER A 159 -14.62 -12.35 -1.36
CA SER A 159 -15.27 -13.63 -1.13
C SER A 159 -16.07 -14.16 -2.33
N GLY A 160 -16.31 -13.34 -3.34
CA GLY A 160 -17.03 -13.65 -4.57
C GLY A 160 -16.09 -14.03 -5.73
N PRO A 161 -16.56 -13.97 -6.98
CA PRO A 161 -15.78 -14.27 -8.18
C PRO A 161 -14.73 -13.20 -8.54
N GLY A 162 -14.83 -12.00 -8.04
CA GLY A 162 -14.10 -10.80 -8.42
C GLY A 162 -14.94 -9.89 -9.33
N LEU A 163 -14.74 -8.57 -9.20
CA LEU A 163 -15.33 -7.56 -10.07
C LEU A 163 -14.36 -7.21 -11.19
N SER A 164 -14.87 -6.86 -12.36
CA SER A 164 -14.07 -6.19 -13.37
C SER A 164 -13.78 -4.73 -12.97
N PRO A 165 -12.69 -4.12 -13.47
CA PRO A 165 -12.44 -2.69 -13.25
C PRO A 165 -13.61 -1.80 -13.69
N GLU A 166 -14.27 -2.16 -14.81
CA GLU A 166 -15.42 -1.44 -15.37
C GLU A 166 -16.64 -1.52 -14.43
N ASP A 167 -16.92 -2.69 -13.85
CA ASP A 167 -18.04 -2.86 -12.92
C ASP A 167 -17.74 -2.14 -11.59
N GLY A 168 -16.52 -2.23 -11.10
CA GLY A 168 -16.05 -1.45 -9.94
C GLY A 168 -16.22 0.05 -10.15
N ALA A 169 -15.82 0.57 -11.31
CA ALA A 169 -16.00 1.97 -11.68
C ALA A 169 -17.47 2.37 -11.80
N LYS A 170 -18.35 1.50 -12.32
CA LYS A 170 -19.81 1.76 -12.33
C LYS A 170 -20.37 1.90 -10.91
N ILE A 171 -19.97 1.00 -10.01
CA ILE A 171 -20.40 1.04 -8.60
C ILE A 171 -19.94 2.35 -7.95
N LEU A 172 -18.67 2.75 -8.17
CA LEU A 172 -18.15 4.03 -7.64
C LEU A 172 -18.89 5.25 -8.17
N ARG A 173 -19.22 5.29 -9.47
CA ARG A 173 -20.01 6.39 -10.04
C ARG A 173 -21.43 6.48 -9.48
N ALA A 174 -22.00 5.34 -9.08
CA ALA A 174 -23.32 5.27 -8.42
C ALA A 174 -23.24 5.46 -6.90
N ALA A 175 -22.03 5.62 -6.34
CA ALA A 175 -21.88 5.78 -4.91
C ALA A 175 -22.57 7.04 -4.39
N PRO A 176 -23.20 6.97 -3.20
CA PRO A 176 -23.79 8.16 -2.59
C PRO A 176 -22.72 9.22 -2.34
N GLN A 177 -23.07 10.49 -2.54
CA GLN A 177 -22.18 11.58 -2.15
C GLN A 177 -22.03 11.56 -0.62
N PRO A 178 -20.79 11.56 -0.13
CA PRO A 178 -20.59 11.54 1.32
C PRO A 178 -21.16 12.81 1.97
N ALA A 179 -21.85 12.62 3.09
CA ALA A 179 -22.35 13.73 3.89
C ALA A 179 -21.19 14.58 4.46
N ALA A 180 -21.45 15.85 4.74
CA ALA A 180 -20.57 16.73 5.47
C ALA A 180 -21.26 17.15 6.80
N PRO A 181 -20.58 17.15 7.97
CA PRO A 181 -19.20 16.68 8.17
C PRO A 181 -19.04 15.16 8.04
N ASP A 182 -17.82 14.70 7.78
CA ASP A 182 -17.52 13.28 7.71
C ASP A 182 -17.65 12.59 9.06
N ALA A 183 -18.44 11.53 9.14
CA ALA A 183 -18.51 10.72 10.34
C ALA A 183 -17.27 9.83 10.48
N LEU A 184 -16.61 9.95 11.63
CA LEU A 184 -15.48 9.11 12.03
C LEU A 184 -15.91 8.12 13.12
N HIS A 185 -15.77 6.83 12.84
CA HIS A 185 -16.09 5.76 13.77
C HIS A 185 -14.83 5.10 14.28
N ARG A 186 -14.76 4.84 15.58
CA ARG A 186 -13.66 4.03 16.12
C ARG A 186 -13.70 2.64 15.50
N THR A 187 -12.55 2.14 15.07
CA THR A 187 -12.39 0.77 14.58
C THR A 187 -11.24 0.05 15.28
N ARG A 188 -11.24 -1.27 15.20
CA ARG A 188 -10.17 -2.09 15.79
C ARG A 188 -8.89 -2.06 14.96
N ASN A 189 -9.02 -1.94 13.64
CA ASN A 189 -7.89 -1.91 12.71
C ASN A 189 -8.27 -1.17 11.43
N GLY A 190 -7.27 -0.76 10.66
CA GLY A 190 -7.41 -0.45 9.25
C GLY A 190 -7.79 -1.69 8.45
N TYR A 191 -8.33 -1.52 7.27
CA TYR A 191 -8.60 -2.62 6.35
C TYR A 191 -7.49 -2.67 5.29
N GLY A 192 -6.84 -3.81 5.15
CA GLY A 192 -5.61 -3.99 4.38
C GLY A 192 -5.64 -3.42 2.96
N CYS A 193 -6.81 -3.39 2.31
CA CYS A 193 -6.96 -2.85 0.95
C CYS A 193 -7.03 -1.31 0.88
N ASN A 194 -7.31 -0.62 2.01
CA ASN A 194 -7.34 0.85 2.06
C ASN A 194 -7.16 1.37 3.49
N PHE A 195 -6.03 1.87 3.83
CA PHE A 195 -5.81 2.57 5.10
C PHE A 195 -4.70 3.59 4.97
N ALA A 196 -4.92 4.74 5.56
CA ALA A 196 -3.97 5.84 5.58
C ALA A 196 -3.44 6.09 6.98
N MET A 197 -2.23 6.64 7.08
CA MET A 197 -1.56 6.87 8.35
C MET A 197 -0.65 8.09 8.32
N ARG A 198 -0.38 8.65 9.49
CA ARG A 198 0.70 9.62 9.68
C ARG A 198 2.02 8.89 9.77
N MET A 199 3.03 9.40 9.08
CA MET A 199 4.37 8.85 9.17
C MET A 199 5.10 9.25 10.46
N ALA A 200 4.69 10.34 11.14
CA ALA A 200 5.34 10.81 12.36
C ALA A 200 5.49 9.73 13.45
N PRO A 201 4.43 9.04 13.91
CA PRO A 201 4.59 7.97 14.89
C PRO A 201 5.37 6.78 14.36
N ILE A 202 5.26 6.48 13.06
CA ILE A 202 5.98 5.37 12.42
C ILE A 202 7.49 5.61 12.49
N ARG A 203 7.93 6.80 12.14
CA ARG A 203 9.35 7.19 12.19
C ARG A 203 9.88 7.33 13.62
N ALA A 204 9.08 7.93 14.52
CA ALA A 204 9.48 8.15 15.90
C ALA A 204 9.67 6.85 16.71
N HIS A 205 8.94 5.80 16.36
CA HIS A 205 8.92 4.53 17.10
C HIS A 205 9.35 3.32 16.28
N ASP A 206 9.89 3.55 15.07
CA ASP A 206 10.33 2.51 14.13
C ASP A 206 9.28 1.41 13.91
N LEU A 207 8.00 1.81 13.71
CA LEU A 207 6.92 0.87 13.48
C LEU A 207 7.08 0.21 12.12
N ARG A 208 6.93 -1.13 12.07
CA ARG A 208 7.13 -1.93 10.87
C ARG A 208 6.05 -2.99 10.73
N PHE A 209 5.73 -3.33 9.47
CA PHE A 209 5.02 -4.56 9.17
C PHE A 209 5.89 -5.76 9.54
N ASP A 210 5.30 -6.76 10.17
CA ASP A 210 6.02 -7.91 10.66
C ASP A 210 6.29 -8.93 9.55
N GLU A 211 7.52 -8.95 9.05
CA GLU A 211 7.96 -9.84 7.98
C GLU A 211 8.07 -11.32 8.41
N THR A 212 7.93 -11.61 9.71
CA THR A 212 7.91 -12.99 10.23
C THR A 212 6.53 -13.63 10.12
N LEU A 213 5.48 -12.86 9.78
CA LEU A 213 4.16 -13.42 9.49
C LEU A 213 4.24 -14.39 8.29
N PRO A 214 3.74 -15.62 8.43
CA PRO A 214 3.93 -16.66 7.42
C PRO A 214 3.20 -16.34 6.11
N PHE A 215 3.78 -16.81 5.02
CA PHE A 215 3.26 -16.74 3.66
C PHE A 215 3.13 -15.30 3.15
N TYR A 216 1.89 -14.83 2.87
CA TYR A 216 1.67 -13.46 2.41
C TYR A 216 1.40 -12.46 3.55
N GLY A 217 1.49 -12.93 4.81
CA GLY A 217 1.35 -12.05 5.97
C GLY A 217 -0.09 -11.72 6.38
N TRP A 218 -1.07 -12.63 6.20
CA TRP A 218 -2.46 -12.38 6.57
C TRP A 218 -2.60 -11.82 8.00
N LEU A 219 -3.38 -10.75 8.19
CA LEU A 219 -3.52 -9.92 9.39
C LEU A 219 -2.34 -8.96 9.66
N GLU A 220 -1.53 -8.65 8.68
CA GLU A 220 -0.49 -7.63 8.79
C GLU A 220 -1.06 -6.25 9.10
N ASP A 221 -2.27 -5.95 8.59
CA ASP A 221 -3.03 -4.73 8.85
C ASP A 221 -3.53 -4.66 10.29
N VAL A 222 -3.97 -5.79 10.85
CA VAL A 222 -4.38 -5.91 12.27
C VAL A 222 -3.18 -5.73 13.18
N ASP A 223 -2.05 -6.39 12.86
CA ASP A 223 -0.80 -6.26 13.62
C ASP A 223 -0.32 -4.80 13.64
N PHE A 224 -0.20 -4.19 12.47
CA PHE A 224 0.27 -2.82 12.34
C PHE A 224 -0.68 -1.82 13.02
N SER A 225 -2.00 -2.04 12.89
CA SER A 225 -3.01 -1.25 13.62
C SER A 225 -2.86 -1.36 15.13
N GLY A 226 -2.52 -2.56 15.62
CA GLY A 226 -2.23 -2.80 17.03
C GLY A 226 -1.04 -2.00 17.54
N GLN A 227 0.02 -1.89 16.71
CA GLN A 227 1.21 -1.10 17.04
C GLN A 227 0.89 0.41 17.05
N ILE A 228 0.24 0.94 16.02
CA ILE A 228 0.01 2.39 15.87
C ILE A 228 -1.04 2.95 16.85
N LYS A 229 -1.93 2.10 17.38
CA LYS A 229 -2.95 2.51 18.39
C LYS A 229 -2.37 3.16 19.64
N ALA A 230 -1.13 2.83 20.01
CA ALA A 230 -0.45 3.46 21.15
C ALA A 230 -0.12 4.93 20.89
N HIS A 231 -0.18 5.38 19.65
CA HIS A 231 0.28 6.70 19.21
C HIS A 231 -0.85 7.59 18.64
N GLY A 232 -2.09 7.13 18.67
CA GLY A 232 -3.25 7.89 18.22
C GLY A 232 -4.45 7.01 17.91
N ARG A 233 -5.60 7.66 17.62
CA ARG A 233 -6.82 6.92 17.27
C ARG A 233 -6.71 6.23 15.92
N VAL A 234 -7.31 5.03 15.84
CA VAL A 234 -7.60 4.32 14.59
C VAL A 234 -9.09 4.45 14.32
N VAL A 235 -9.46 4.99 13.17
CA VAL A 235 -10.85 5.31 12.83
C VAL A 235 -11.19 4.85 11.41
N ARG A 236 -12.51 4.64 11.16
CA ARG A 236 -13.08 4.49 9.84
C ARG A 236 -13.81 5.76 9.46
N ALA A 237 -13.54 6.29 8.29
CA ALA A 237 -14.23 7.45 7.74
C ALA A 237 -15.32 6.99 6.74
N GLU A 238 -16.56 7.44 6.95
CA GLU A 238 -17.68 7.08 6.07
C GLU A 238 -17.53 7.69 4.67
N GLY A 239 -16.97 8.88 4.60
CA GLY A 239 -16.84 9.61 3.34
C GLY A 239 -15.64 9.22 2.48
N LEU A 240 -14.73 8.36 2.95
CA LEU A 240 -13.65 7.79 2.16
C LEU A 240 -14.13 6.50 1.49
N ILE A 241 -14.77 6.64 0.34
CA ILE A 241 -15.49 5.55 -0.34
C ILE A 241 -14.60 4.90 -1.40
N GLY A 242 -14.57 3.56 -1.41
CA GLY A 242 -13.88 2.78 -2.42
C GLY A 242 -14.56 1.44 -2.70
N VAL A 243 -14.08 0.77 -3.75
CA VAL A 243 -14.49 -0.57 -4.20
C VAL A 243 -13.28 -1.46 -4.27
N HIS A 244 -13.35 -2.63 -3.63
CA HIS A 244 -12.34 -3.67 -3.70
C HIS A 244 -12.77 -4.71 -4.74
N LEU A 245 -12.04 -4.80 -5.85
CA LEU A 245 -12.38 -5.70 -6.96
C LEU A 245 -12.28 -7.16 -6.56
N GLY A 246 -11.41 -7.48 -5.60
CA GLY A 246 -11.27 -8.82 -5.05
C GLY A 246 -10.72 -9.82 -6.06
N THR A 247 -9.76 -9.42 -6.90
CA THR A 247 -9.18 -10.25 -7.96
C THR A 247 -8.71 -11.61 -7.45
N LYS A 248 -8.89 -12.66 -8.26
CA LYS A 248 -8.53 -14.04 -7.90
C LYS A 248 -7.13 -14.45 -8.32
N ARG A 249 -6.48 -13.62 -9.13
CA ARG A 249 -5.13 -13.89 -9.63
C ARG A 249 -4.09 -13.81 -8.51
N ALA A 250 -3.04 -14.61 -8.59
CA ALA A 250 -1.91 -14.65 -7.64
C ALA A 250 -2.28 -14.87 -6.15
N ARG A 251 -3.46 -15.45 -5.84
CA ARG A 251 -3.87 -15.73 -4.47
C ARG A 251 -3.11 -16.91 -3.85
N SER A 252 -2.95 -16.85 -2.53
CA SER A 252 -2.39 -17.95 -1.76
C SER A 252 -3.26 -19.20 -1.83
N PRO A 253 -2.65 -20.41 -1.96
CA PRO A 253 -3.39 -21.68 -1.87
C PRO A 253 -4.20 -21.78 -0.57
N GLY A 254 -5.40 -22.41 -0.67
CA GLY A 254 -6.33 -22.49 0.46
C GLY A 254 -5.69 -23.07 1.73
N ARG A 255 -4.88 -24.12 1.61
CA ARG A 255 -4.19 -24.73 2.76
C ARG A 255 -3.28 -23.74 3.51
N ARG A 256 -2.51 -22.91 2.78
CA ARG A 256 -1.64 -21.89 3.40
C ARG A 256 -2.46 -20.81 4.10
N LEU A 257 -3.53 -20.35 3.45
CA LEU A 257 -4.43 -19.37 4.08
C LEU A 257 -5.11 -19.98 5.33
N GLY A 258 -5.57 -21.22 5.25
CA GLY A 258 -6.17 -21.93 6.40
C GLY A 258 -5.23 -22.00 7.59
N TYR A 259 -3.96 -22.35 7.38
CA TYR A 259 -2.95 -22.30 8.44
C TYR A 259 -2.84 -20.91 9.06
N SER A 260 -2.72 -19.86 8.22
CA SER A 260 -2.62 -18.47 8.70
C SER A 260 -3.86 -18.03 9.49
N GLN A 261 -5.06 -18.56 9.17
CA GLN A 261 -6.31 -18.23 9.88
C GLN A 261 -6.29 -18.66 11.36
N ILE A 262 -5.39 -19.55 11.75
CA ILE A 262 -5.20 -19.98 13.14
C ILE A 262 -3.85 -19.47 13.69
N ALA A 263 -2.77 -19.69 12.96
CA ALA A 263 -1.42 -19.37 13.43
C ALA A 263 -1.21 -17.86 13.65
N ASN A 264 -1.69 -17.01 12.73
CA ASN A 264 -1.45 -15.57 12.82
C ASN A 264 -2.21 -14.93 14.01
N PRO A 265 -3.52 -15.16 14.24
CA PRO A 265 -4.18 -14.67 15.45
C PRO A 265 -3.51 -15.11 16.74
N VAL A 266 -3.03 -16.37 16.84
CA VAL A 266 -2.29 -16.87 18.01
C VAL A 266 -0.95 -16.14 18.18
N TYR A 267 -0.24 -15.92 17.09
CA TYR A 267 1.02 -15.16 17.10
C TYR A 267 0.79 -13.71 17.55
N LEU A 268 -0.21 -13.01 16.97
CA LEU A 268 -0.54 -11.64 17.32
C LEU A 268 -1.02 -11.49 18.78
N LEU A 269 -1.69 -12.51 19.33
CA LEU A 269 -2.03 -12.55 20.76
C LEU A 269 -0.78 -12.54 21.65
N ARG A 270 0.25 -13.33 21.29
CA ARG A 270 1.53 -13.37 22.00
C ARG A 270 2.28 -12.04 21.86
N LYS A 271 2.22 -11.44 20.68
CA LYS A 271 2.79 -10.12 20.37
C LYS A 271 2.00 -8.97 21.03
N LYS A 272 0.75 -9.21 21.48
CA LYS A 272 -0.17 -8.23 22.10
C LYS A 272 -0.63 -7.12 21.14
N THR A 273 -0.66 -7.40 19.85
CA THR A 273 -1.14 -6.47 18.82
C THR A 273 -2.60 -6.73 18.40
N ILE A 274 -3.21 -7.81 18.89
CA ILE A 274 -4.65 -8.11 18.72
C ILE A 274 -5.31 -8.38 20.08
N GLU A 275 -6.58 -7.97 20.21
CA GLU A 275 -7.41 -8.25 21.39
C GLU A 275 -7.88 -9.71 21.40
N ARG A 276 -8.00 -10.33 22.58
CA ARG A 276 -8.36 -11.77 22.71
C ARG A 276 -9.68 -12.10 22.05
N ASP A 277 -10.72 -11.31 22.34
CA ASP A 277 -12.07 -11.52 21.78
C ASP A 277 -12.06 -11.39 20.26
N HIS A 278 -11.27 -10.47 19.69
CA HIS A 278 -11.11 -10.29 18.25
C HIS A 278 -10.43 -11.51 17.63
N ALA A 279 -9.30 -11.95 18.17
CA ALA A 279 -8.56 -13.11 17.67
C ALA A 279 -9.41 -14.40 17.67
N PHE A 280 -10.09 -14.70 18.80
CA PHE A 280 -10.94 -15.87 18.90
C PHE A 280 -12.16 -15.80 17.96
N ASN A 281 -12.74 -14.60 17.79
CA ASN A 281 -13.86 -14.40 16.86
C ASN A 281 -13.41 -14.63 15.40
N LEU A 282 -12.23 -14.12 15.00
CA LEU A 282 -11.66 -14.36 13.67
C LEU A 282 -11.44 -15.85 13.42
N MET A 283 -10.74 -16.54 14.33
CA MET A 283 -10.49 -17.98 14.20
C MET A 283 -11.80 -18.77 14.07
N ARG A 284 -12.77 -18.53 14.99
CA ARG A 284 -14.07 -19.21 14.98
C ARG A 284 -14.82 -18.98 13.67
N ARG A 285 -14.92 -17.71 13.22
CA ARG A 285 -15.64 -17.37 11.98
C ARG A 285 -15.03 -18.02 10.76
N ASN A 286 -13.69 -18.05 10.67
CA ASN A 286 -12.96 -18.67 9.57
C ASN A 286 -13.17 -20.18 9.55
N VAL A 287 -13.01 -20.87 10.70
CA VAL A 287 -13.22 -22.32 10.80
C VAL A 287 -14.65 -22.69 10.44
N LEU A 288 -15.64 -22.01 11.04
CA LEU A 288 -17.06 -22.27 10.74
C LEU A 288 -17.38 -22.01 9.26
N SER A 289 -16.89 -20.94 8.68
CA SER A 289 -17.04 -20.65 7.25
C SER A 289 -16.43 -21.77 6.39
N ASN A 290 -15.21 -22.23 6.72
CA ASN A 290 -14.57 -23.29 5.96
C ASN A 290 -15.34 -24.62 6.09
N ILE A 291 -15.90 -24.95 7.26
CA ILE A 291 -16.75 -26.14 7.44
C ILE A 291 -18.02 -26.03 6.57
N VAL A 292 -18.74 -24.92 6.68
CA VAL A 292 -20.02 -24.70 5.96
C VAL A 292 -19.84 -24.75 4.45
N TYR A 293 -18.74 -24.16 3.95
CA TYR A 293 -18.51 -24.06 2.50
C TYR A 293 -17.67 -25.21 1.91
N THR A 294 -17.15 -26.13 2.70
CA THR A 294 -16.43 -27.31 2.20
C THR A 294 -17.30 -28.18 1.27
N PRO A 295 -18.59 -28.48 1.55
CA PRO A 295 -19.44 -29.24 0.64
C PRO A 295 -19.93 -28.42 -0.56
N VAL A 296 -19.79 -27.10 -0.52
CA VAL A 296 -20.27 -26.21 -1.59
C VAL A 296 -19.13 -25.92 -2.56
N HIS A 297 -19.28 -26.38 -3.81
CA HIS A 297 -18.27 -26.10 -4.83
C HIS A 297 -18.31 -24.61 -5.20
N ARG A 298 -17.22 -23.89 -4.88
CA ARG A 298 -17.00 -22.48 -5.27
C ARG A 298 -15.67 -22.40 -6.02
N PRO A 299 -15.67 -22.16 -7.34
CA PRO A 299 -14.43 -22.16 -8.15
C PRO A 299 -13.39 -21.13 -7.66
N TRP A 300 -13.84 -20.06 -7.02
CA TRP A 300 -12.98 -18.97 -6.54
C TRP A 300 -12.52 -19.12 -5.07
N THR A 301 -12.91 -20.21 -4.37
CA THR A 301 -12.53 -20.42 -2.96
C THR A 301 -12.23 -21.88 -2.67
N ASP A 302 -11.01 -22.17 -2.27
CA ASP A 302 -10.60 -23.50 -1.79
C ASP A 302 -10.93 -23.67 -0.29
N SER A 303 -12.23 -23.83 0.04
CA SER A 303 -12.68 -24.03 1.43
C SER A 303 -12.15 -25.32 2.05
N ARG A 304 -12.02 -26.40 1.25
CA ARG A 304 -11.48 -27.68 1.69
C ARG A 304 -10.00 -27.56 2.07
N GLY A 305 -9.21 -26.92 1.21
CA GLY A 305 -7.81 -26.64 1.52
C GLY A 305 -7.65 -25.78 2.77
N ARG A 306 -8.51 -24.74 2.92
CA ARG A 306 -8.51 -23.89 4.13
C ARG A 306 -8.84 -24.69 5.39
N LEU A 307 -9.85 -25.58 5.34
CA LEU A 307 -10.19 -26.43 6.48
C LEU A 307 -9.04 -27.36 6.86
N VAL A 308 -8.38 -27.99 5.87
CA VAL A 308 -7.16 -28.79 6.12
C VAL A 308 -6.07 -27.93 6.76
N GLY A 309 -5.87 -26.71 6.27
CA GLY A 309 -4.88 -25.79 6.84
C GLY A 309 -5.20 -25.36 8.29
N ASN A 310 -6.48 -25.29 8.67
CA ASN A 310 -6.88 -24.97 10.04
C ASN A 310 -6.53 -26.08 11.06
N LEU A 311 -6.25 -27.30 10.60
CA LEU A 311 -5.95 -28.46 11.45
C LEU A 311 -4.44 -28.72 11.65
N ILE A 312 -3.59 -27.94 10.98
CA ILE A 312 -2.12 -28.03 11.06
C ILE A 312 -1.58 -27.00 12.04
#